data_0b3676b2f7dd9a9e6fc1b91daf6b1220
#
_entry.id   0b3676b2f7dd9a9e6fc1b91daf6b1220
#
_cell.length_a   1.000
_cell.length_b   1.000
_cell.length_c   1.000
_cell.angle_alpha   90.00
_cell.angle_beta   90.00
_cell.angle_gamma   90.00
#
_symmetry.space_group_name_H-M   'P 1'
#
loop_
_entity.id
_entity.type
_entity.pdbx_description
1 polymer ?
#
loop_
_entity_poly.entity_id
_entity_poly.type
_entity_poly.pdbx_seq_one_letter_code
_entity_poly.pdbx_strand_id
1 'polypeptide(L)'
;MKYIVILLTFTLLVGCIDSNDKTLQSNRPIADDTENWDDIVEEKIKRFGHRNWIVVVDEAYPLQSSLGITMLRSPLGQIETLKKVMSILNEQKHVKPIIYLDKEIDYVNENAAKGITAYRDSLMGIFDKSNLNKVMHDDIISMLSKTSDQFNVLVIKTNLNIPYTSVFFQLDCKYWNDVAEKQLRDKISESI
;
A
#
# COMPACT_ATOMS: atom_id res chain seq x y z
N MET A 1 -69.40 -42.13 23.57
CA MET A 1 -68.68 -41.16 22.68
C MET A 1 -67.45 -40.71 23.45
N LYS A 2 -66.29 -41.21 23.00
CA LYS A 2 -65.00 -40.88 23.64
C LYS A 2 -64.31 -39.86 22.76
N TYR A 3 -64.05 -38.65 23.25
CA TYR A 3 -63.25 -37.63 22.54
C TYR A 3 -61.76 -37.84 22.87
N ILE A 4 -61.00 -38.11 21.84
CA ILE A 4 -59.53 -38.18 21.89
C ILE A 4 -59.05 -36.76 21.66
N VAL A 5 -58.38 -36.16 22.68
CA VAL A 5 -57.68 -34.89 22.58
C VAL A 5 -56.22 -35.19 22.17
N ILE A 6 -55.85 -34.86 20.96
CA ILE A 6 -54.50 -34.94 20.47
C ILE A 6 -53.76 -33.65 20.89
N LEU A 7 -52.83 -33.77 21.83
CA LEU A 7 -51.98 -32.68 22.25
C LEU A 7 -50.77 -32.60 21.28
N LEU A 8 -50.75 -31.56 20.45
CA LEU A 8 -49.61 -31.28 19.52
C LEU A 8 -48.53 -30.51 20.30
N THR A 9 -47.48 -31.18 20.70
CA THR A 9 -46.30 -30.53 21.27
C THR A 9 -45.42 -29.91 20.18
N PHE A 10 -45.42 -28.58 20.13
CA PHE A 10 -44.57 -27.81 19.26
C PHE A 10 -43.20 -27.62 19.95
N THR A 11 -42.21 -28.38 19.54
CA THR A 11 -40.82 -28.20 19.98
C THR A 11 -40.16 -27.06 19.24
N LEU A 12 -39.99 -25.91 19.88
CA LEU A 12 -39.19 -24.80 19.42
C LEU A 12 -37.68 -25.20 19.52
N LEU A 13 -37.05 -25.46 18.37
CA LEU A 13 -35.62 -25.53 18.27
C LEU A 13 -35.07 -24.09 18.25
N VAL A 14 -34.63 -23.62 19.42
CA VAL A 14 -33.82 -22.41 19.52
C VAL A 14 -32.40 -22.78 19.07
N GLY A 15 -32.08 -22.44 17.79
CA GLY A 15 -30.74 -22.51 17.32
C GLY A 15 -29.92 -21.39 17.98
N CYS A 16 -28.97 -21.75 18.82
CA CYS A 16 -27.91 -20.83 19.25
C CYS A 16 -27.11 -20.42 18.05
N ILE A 17 -27.23 -19.15 17.62
CA ILE A 17 -26.27 -18.52 16.70
C ILE A 17 -25.04 -18.22 17.52
N ASP A 18 -24.02 -19.03 17.36
CA ASP A 18 -22.70 -18.83 17.96
C ASP A 18 -22.04 -17.59 17.28
N SER A 19 -22.08 -16.46 18.00
CA SER A 19 -21.49 -15.18 17.58
C SER A 19 -19.99 -15.12 17.91
N ASN A 20 -19.23 -16.14 17.53
CA ASN A 20 -17.77 -16.20 17.71
C ASN A 20 -17.03 -16.33 16.36
N ASP A 21 -17.35 -15.48 15.40
CA ASP A 21 -16.56 -15.39 14.17
C ASP A 21 -15.72 -14.09 14.13
N LYS A 22 -14.96 -13.84 15.20
CA LYS A 22 -13.96 -12.77 15.28
C LYS A 22 -12.52 -13.22 15.07
N THR A 23 -12.27 -14.49 14.73
CA THR A 23 -10.92 -15.04 14.68
C THR A 23 -10.41 -15.45 13.31
N LEU A 24 -11.09 -15.09 12.22
CA LEU A 24 -10.73 -15.57 10.87
C LEU A 24 -10.21 -14.49 9.89
N GLN A 25 -9.72 -13.33 10.38
CA GLN A 25 -9.13 -12.33 9.47
C GLN A 25 -7.60 -12.15 9.59
N SER A 26 -6.91 -12.86 10.47
CA SER A 26 -5.46 -12.63 10.66
C SER A 26 -4.52 -13.53 9.86
N ASN A 27 -5.03 -14.49 9.10
CA ASN A 27 -4.23 -15.38 8.26
C ASN A 27 -4.79 -15.46 6.85
N ARG A 28 -4.91 -14.32 6.14
CA ARG A 28 -4.93 -14.42 4.68
C ARG A 28 -3.52 -14.81 4.26
N PRO A 29 -3.31 -16.01 3.66
CA PRO A 29 -2.05 -16.28 2.99
C PRO A 29 -1.81 -15.12 2.02
N ILE A 30 -0.55 -14.70 1.85
CA ILE A 30 -0.16 -13.91 0.68
C ILE A 30 -0.68 -14.76 -0.47
N ALA A 31 -1.76 -14.31 -1.12
CA ALA A 31 -2.26 -15.00 -2.29
C ALA A 31 -1.07 -15.05 -3.25
N ASP A 32 -0.82 -16.20 -3.84
CA ASP A 32 0.15 -16.34 -4.92
C ASP A 32 -0.46 -15.68 -6.17
N ASP A 33 -0.72 -14.38 -6.06
CA ASP A 33 -1.37 -13.53 -7.07
C ASP A 33 -0.36 -13.14 -8.16
N THR A 34 0.65 -13.97 -8.39
CA THR A 34 1.74 -13.69 -9.32
C THR A 34 1.26 -13.58 -10.78
N GLU A 35 0.15 -14.19 -11.14
CA GLU A 35 -0.36 -14.14 -12.53
C GLU A 35 -1.09 -12.84 -12.88
N ASN A 36 -1.73 -12.16 -11.90
CA ASN A 36 -2.54 -10.94 -12.12
C ASN A 36 -2.18 -9.82 -11.14
N TRP A 37 -0.95 -9.79 -10.66
CA TRP A 37 -0.54 -8.81 -9.63
C TRP A 37 -0.71 -7.36 -10.06
N ASP A 38 -0.46 -7.05 -11.33
CA ASP A 38 -0.56 -5.71 -11.89
C ASP A 38 -2.01 -5.26 -12.08
N ASP A 39 -2.93 -6.16 -12.41
CA ASP A 39 -4.38 -5.87 -12.43
C ASP A 39 -4.88 -5.55 -11.01
N ILE A 40 -4.40 -6.29 -10.00
CA ILE A 40 -4.73 -6.02 -8.60
C ILE A 40 -4.18 -4.65 -8.18
N VAL A 41 -2.94 -4.32 -8.55
CA VAL A 41 -2.34 -3.02 -8.29
C VAL A 41 -3.15 -1.91 -8.95
N GLU A 42 -3.53 -2.06 -10.22
CA GLU A 42 -4.32 -1.09 -10.95
C GLU A 42 -5.69 -0.87 -10.30
N GLU A 43 -6.39 -1.95 -9.93
CA GLU A 43 -7.69 -1.85 -9.26
C GLU A 43 -7.58 -1.13 -7.91
N LYS A 44 -6.55 -1.44 -7.11
CA LYS A 44 -6.33 -0.76 -5.84
C LYS A 44 -6.00 0.71 -6.03
N ILE A 45 -5.14 1.07 -6.99
CA ILE A 45 -4.79 2.47 -7.28
C ILE A 45 -6.03 3.27 -7.71
N LYS A 46 -6.95 2.69 -8.49
CA LYS A 46 -8.22 3.34 -8.86
C LYS A 46 -9.09 3.69 -7.65
N ARG A 47 -8.96 2.95 -6.54
CA ARG A 47 -9.70 3.17 -5.29
C ARG A 47 -8.95 4.04 -4.29
N PHE A 48 -7.63 4.17 -4.43
CA PHE A 48 -6.80 4.97 -3.54
C PHE A 48 -6.94 6.46 -3.88
N GLY A 49 -6.97 7.28 -2.83
CA GLY A 49 -6.94 8.74 -2.94
C GLY A 49 -5.63 9.31 -2.36
N HIS A 50 -5.60 10.62 -2.18
CA HIS A 50 -4.49 11.28 -1.48
C HIS A 50 -4.31 10.71 -0.07
N ARG A 51 -3.08 10.68 0.44
CA ARG A 51 -2.64 10.07 1.71
C ARG A 51 -2.53 8.54 1.72
N ASN A 52 -3.06 7.81 0.73
CA ASN A 52 -2.73 6.41 0.57
C ASN A 52 -1.29 6.26 0.05
N TRP A 53 -0.69 5.10 0.29
CA TRP A 53 0.68 4.81 -0.12
C TRP A 53 0.76 3.53 -0.94
N ILE A 54 1.75 3.51 -1.85
CA ILE A 54 2.20 2.31 -2.54
C ILE A 54 3.69 2.19 -2.26
N VAL A 55 4.16 1.00 -1.91
CA VAL A 55 5.56 0.75 -1.58
C VAL A 55 6.06 -0.45 -2.35
N VAL A 56 7.14 -0.29 -3.09
CA VAL A 56 7.84 -1.40 -3.76
C VAL A 56 9.09 -1.71 -2.94
N VAL A 57 9.20 -2.94 -2.45
CA VAL A 57 10.19 -3.33 -1.44
C VAL A 57 10.99 -4.56 -1.85
N ASP A 58 12.14 -4.73 -1.20
CA ASP A 58 13.02 -5.88 -1.34
C ASP A 58 12.44 -7.17 -0.72
N GLU A 59 13.14 -8.29 -0.92
CA GLU A 59 12.74 -9.62 -0.44
C GLU A 59 12.68 -9.72 1.10
N ALA A 60 13.54 -8.97 1.82
CA ALA A 60 13.64 -9.04 3.27
C ALA A 60 12.58 -8.20 4.00
N TYR A 61 11.82 -7.36 3.28
CA TYR A 61 10.80 -6.53 3.91
C TYR A 61 9.81 -7.38 4.72
N PRO A 62 9.53 -7.04 5.99
CA PRO A 62 8.73 -7.87 6.88
C PRO A 62 7.26 -7.93 6.46
N LEU A 63 6.61 -9.06 6.74
CA LEU A 63 5.15 -9.17 6.64
C LEU A 63 4.51 -8.26 7.68
N GLN A 64 3.65 -7.37 7.23
CA GLN A 64 2.94 -6.42 8.09
C GLN A 64 1.58 -6.97 8.52
N SER A 65 1.19 -6.70 9.77
CA SER A 65 -0.07 -7.18 10.36
C SER A 65 -1.14 -6.09 10.53
N SER A 66 -0.84 -4.83 10.24
CA SER A 66 -1.80 -3.73 10.32
C SER A 66 -2.94 -3.92 9.31
N LEU A 67 -4.18 -3.66 9.72
CA LEU A 67 -5.37 -3.80 8.88
C LEU A 67 -5.36 -2.87 7.65
N GLY A 68 -4.68 -1.73 7.74
CA GLY A 68 -4.54 -0.79 6.62
C GLY A 68 -3.50 -1.24 5.58
N ILE A 69 -2.77 -2.34 5.80
CA ILE A 69 -1.72 -2.80 4.90
C ILE A 69 -2.19 -4.01 4.09
N THR A 70 -2.06 -3.91 2.78
CA THR A 70 -2.18 -5.06 1.87
C THR A 70 -0.82 -5.37 1.29
N MET A 71 -0.42 -6.65 1.29
CA MET A 71 0.84 -7.09 0.71
C MET A 71 0.58 -7.96 -0.52
N LEU A 72 1.32 -7.68 -1.60
CA LEU A 72 1.36 -8.45 -2.83
C LEU A 72 2.80 -8.87 -3.13
N ARG A 73 2.98 -9.87 -3.98
CA ARG A 73 4.27 -10.25 -4.53
C ARG A 73 4.29 -10.02 -6.04
N SER A 74 5.25 -9.24 -6.53
CA SER A 74 5.51 -9.11 -7.96
C SER A 74 6.39 -10.28 -8.44
N PRO A 75 6.09 -10.90 -9.58
CA PRO A 75 6.97 -11.88 -10.22
C PRO A 75 8.17 -11.21 -10.91
N LEU A 76 8.13 -9.89 -11.09
CA LEU A 76 9.16 -9.11 -11.76
C LEU A 76 10.29 -8.68 -10.81
N GLY A 77 11.44 -8.32 -11.37
CA GLY A 77 12.49 -7.62 -10.65
C GLY A 77 12.02 -6.22 -10.19
N GLN A 78 12.72 -5.64 -9.21
CA GLN A 78 12.26 -4.39 -8.60
C GLN A 78 12.19 -3.22 -9.59
N ILE A 79 13.14 -3.08 -10.48
CA ILE A 79 13.15 -2.02 -11.50
C ILE A 79 11.95 -2.15 -12.46
N GLU A 80 11.65 -3.36 -12.92
CA GLU A 80 10.50 -3.63 -13.78
C GLU A 80 9.18 -3.41 -13.06
N THR A 81 9.10 -3.81 -11.80
CA THR A 81 7.95 -3.55 -10.92
C THR A 81 7.73 -2.05 -10.76
N LEU A 82 8.79 -1.28 -10.50
CA LEU A 82 8.70 0.19 -10.38
C LEU A 82 8.22 0.85 -11.67
N LYS A 83 8.72 0.41 -12.82
CA LYS A 83 8.28 0.92 -14.13
C LYS A 83 6.79 0.65 -14.35
N LYS A 84 6.32 -0.55 -14.01
CA LYS A 84 4.90 -0.92 -14.15
C LYS A 84 4.01 -0.09 -13.22
N VAL A 85 4.38 0.05 -11.94
CA VAL A 85 3.65 0.87 -10.97
C VAL A 85 3.58 2.33 -11.42
N MET A 86 4.70 2.88 -11.92
CA MET A 86 4.74 4.25 -12.45
C MET A 86 3.85 4.42 -13.67
N SER A 87 3.82 3.43 -14.59
CA SER A 87 2.91 3.46 -15.74
C SER A 87 1.46 3.55 -15.29
N ILE A 88 1.04 2.69 -14.35
CA ILE A 88 -0.32 2.68 -13.82
C ILE A 88 -0.66 4.03 -13.13
N LEU A 89 0.28 4.56 -12.32
CA LEU A 89 0.09 5.86 -11.63
C LEU A 89 -0.05 7.03 -12.60
N ASN A 90 0.73 7.05 -13.68
CA ASN A 90 0.70 8.13 -14.66
C ASN A 90 -0.64 8.21 -15.41
N GLU A 91 -1.32 7.08 -15.60
CA GLU A 91 -2.65 7.00 -16.23
C GLU A 91 -3.77 7.54 -15.33
N GLN A 92 -3.54 7.63 -14.01
CA GLN A 92 -4.56 8.12 -13.09
C GLN A 92 -4.79 9.62 -13.25
N LYS A 93 -6.07 10.03 -13.17
CA LYS A 93 -6.48 11.45 -13.26
C LYS A 93 -6.63 12.11 -11.90
N HIS A 94 -6.79 11.31 -10.85
CA HIS A 94 -7.15 11.79 -9.50
C HIS A 94 -5.96 11.85 -8.54
N VAL A 95 -4.91 11.05 -8.76
CA VAL A 95 -3.71 11.02 -7.91
C VAL A 95 -2.43 11.18 -8.72
N LYS A 96 -1.39 11.68 -8.06
CA LYS A 96 0.00 11.75 -8.50
C LYS A 96 0.90 11.27 -7.37
N PRO A 97 2.06 10.62 -7.64
CA PRO A 97 2.97 10.20 -6.58
C PRO A 97 3.88 11.35 -6.13
N ILE A 98 4.10 11.44 -4.81
CA ILE A 98 5.26 12.04 -4.19
C ILE A 98 6.20 10.88 -3.85
N ILE A 99 7.44 10.91 -4.36
CA ILE A 99 8.34 9.76 -4.31
C ILE A 99 9.36 9.95 -3.20
N TYR A 100 9.50 8.92 -2.36
CA TYR A 100 10.51 8.88 -1.31
C TYR A 100 11.42 7.67 -1.49
N LEU A 101 12.68 7.85 -1.10
CA LEU A 101 13.71 6.81 -1.01
C LEU A 101 14.33 6.85 0.38
N ASP A 102 14.83 5.71 0.82
CA ASP A 102 15.72 5.65 1.97
C ASP A 102 16.98 6.48 1.70
N LYS A 103 17.33 7.41 2.58
CA LYS A 103 18.52 8.24 2.45
C LYS A 103 19.79 7.40 2.47
N GLU A 104 19.75 6.30 3.19
CA GLU A 104 20.82 5.32 3.35
C GLU A 104 21.29 4.74 2.01
N ILE A 105 20.42 4.68 0.99
CA ILE A 105 20.76 4.15 -0.33
C ILE A 105 22.01 4.81 -0.94
N ASP A 106 22.28 6.09 -0.63
CA ASP A 106 23.44 6.82 -1.15
C ASP A 106 24.74 6.37 -0.51
N TYR A 107 24.68 5.78 0.68
CA TYR A 107 25.82 5.43 1.51
C TYR A 107 26.14 3.94 1.50
N VAL A 108 25.25 3.09 0.99
CA VAL A 108 25.53 1.66 0.81
C VAL A 108 26.60 1.50 -0.27
N ASN A 109 27.71 0.85 0.07
CA ASN A 109 28.80 0.61 -0.89
C ASN A 109 28.70 -0.76 -1.56
N GLU A 110 29.33 -0.90 -2.73
CA GLU A 110 29.28 -2.11 -3.57
C GLU A 110 29.87 -3.34 -2.85
N ASN A 111 30.85 -3.15 -1.94
CA ASN A 111 31.45 -4.26 -1.19
C ASN A 111 30.49 -4.80 -0.12
N ALA A 112 29.64 -3.96 0.45
CA ALA A 112 28.65 -4.34 1.46
C ALA A 112 27.39 -4.95 0.81
N ALA A 113 26.99 -4.43 -0.35
CA ALA A 113 25.81 -4.88 -1.07
C ALA A 113 26.09 -4.87 -2.58
N LYS A 114 26.47 -6.05 -3.10
CA LYS A 114 26.82 -6.21 -4.51
C LYS A 114 25.61 -5.88 -5.40
N GLY A 115 25.85 -5.04 -6.42
CA GLY A 115 24.82 -4.62 -7.37
C GLY A 115 24.12 -3.31 -7.01
N ILE A 116 24.42 -2.71 -5.84
CA ILE A 116 23.79 -1.45 -5.40
C ILE A 116 24.09 -0.30 -6.36
N THR A 117 25.30 -0.24 -6.96
CA THR A 117 25.66 0.81 -7.92
C THR A 117 24.80 0.74 -9.16
N ALA A 118 24.69 -0.44 -9.77
CA ALA A 118 23.85 -0.67 -10.95
C ALA A 118 22.36 -0.42 -10.65
N TYR A 119 21.92 -0.78 -9.45
CA TYR A 119 20.55 -0.49 -9.02
C TYR A 119 20.27 1.02 -8.94
N ARG A 120 21.17 1.80 -8.29
CA ARG A 120 21.04 3.26 -8.22
C ARG A 120 20.99 3.91 -9.60
N ASP A 121 21.85 3.48 -10.51
CA ASP A 121 21.87 4.00 -11.88
C ASP A 121 20.55 3.71 -12.60
N SER A 122 20.03 2.49 -12.47
CA SER A 122 18.74 2.09 -13.05
C SER A 122 17.58 2.88 -12.43
N LEU A 123 17.60 3.09 -11.11
CA LEU A 123 16.58 3.86 -10.40
C LEU A 123 16.53 5.32 -10.86
N MET A 124 17.71 5.94 -11.04
CA MET A 124 17.81 7.32 -11.56
C MET A 124 17.40 7.43 -13.03
N GLY A 125 17.33 6.34 -13.77
CA GLY A 125 16.75 6.29 -15.11
C GLY A 125 15.22 6.27 -15.14
N ILE A 126 14.57 5.95 -14.01
CA ILE A 126 13.11 5.92 -13.91
C ILE A 126 12.55 7.25 -13.41
N PHE A 127 13.24 7.89 -12.47
CA PHE A 127 12.75 9.07 -11.75
C PHE A 127 13.59 10.31 -12.05
N ASP A 128 12.92 11.46 -12.19
CA ASP A 128 13.61 12.75 -12.19
C ASP A 128 14.13 13.03 -10.76
N LYS A 129 15.42 13.33 -10.65
CA LYS A 129 16.09 13.63 -9.37
C LYS A 129 15.45 14.77 -8.61
N SER A 130 14.87 15.74 -9.30
CA SER A 130 14.19 16.89 -8.69
C SER A 130 12.90 16.50 -7.94
N ASN A 131 12.34 15.34 -8.23
CA ASN A 131 11.09 14.84 -7.66
C ASN A 131 11.29 13.77 -6.58
N LEU A 132 12.55 13.51 -6.19
CA LEU A 132 12.88 12.51 -5.19
C LEU A 132 13.11 13.13 -3.81
N ASN A 133 12.38 12.66 -2.82
CA ASN A 133 12.60 12.99 -1.41
C ASN A 133 13.41 11.86 -0.76
N LYS A 134 14.49 12.20 -0.08
CA LYS A 134 15.31 11.23 0.66
C LYS A 134 15.11 11.42 2.15
N VAL A 135 14.62 10.37 2.81
CA VAL A 135 14.26 10.36 4.24
C VAL A 135 14.99 9.18 4.90
N MET A 136 15.40 9.33 6.16
CA MET A 136 15.98 8.22 6.91
C MET A 136 15.00 7.04 6.99
N HIS A 137 15.52 5.84 6.90
CA HIS A 137 14.69 4.61 6.89
C HIS A 137 13.70 4.56 8.05
N ASP A 138 14.18 4.81 9.28
CA ASP A 138 13.32 4.75 10.47
C ASP A 138 12.19 5.79 10.43
N ASP A 139 12.46 6.97 9.88
CA ASP A 139 11.47 8.02 9.75
C ASP A 139 10.36 7.63 8.75
N ILE A 140 10.73 7.08 7.58
CA ILE A 140 9.73 6.69 6.59
C ILE A 140 8.90 5.48 7.04
N ILE A 141 9.50 4.52 7.73
CA ILE A 141 8.76 3.41 8.34
C ILE A 141 7.79 3.92 9.42
N SER A 142 8.20 4.92 10.22
CA SER A 142 7.30 5.57 11.19
C SER A 142 6.14 6.29 10.48
N MET A 143 6.38 6.95 9.34
CA MET A 143 5.32 7.57 8.53
C MET A 143 4.32 6.53 8.00
N LEU A 144 4.80 5.39 7.48
CA LEU A 144 3.95 4.30 7.00
C LEU A 144 3.11 3.70 8.12
N SER A 145 3.70 3.45 9.29
CA SER A 145 3.01 2.93 10.46
C SER A 145 1.83 3.83 10.84
N LYS A 146 2.07 5.13 10.99
CA LYS A 146 1.03 6.10 11.32
C LYS A 146 -0.04 6.20 10.23
N THR A 147 0.37 6.09 8.97
CA THR A 147 -0.56 6.12 7.83
C THR A 147 -1.49 4.92 7.85
N SER A 148 -0.96 3.72 8.13
CA SER A 148 -1.73 2.47 8.12
C SER A 148 -2.83 2.39 9.19
N ASP A 149 -2.81 3.27 10.19
CA ASP A 149 -3.87 3.37 11.20
C ASP A 149 -5.15 4.03 10.63
N GLN A 150 -5.05 4.87 9.61
CA GLN A 150 -6.16 5.65 9.06
C GLN A 150 -6.37 5.45 7.56
N PHE A 151 -5.30 5.14 6.82
CA PHE A 151 -5.28 5.05 5.37
C PHE A 151 -4.68 3.71 4.92
N ASN A 152 -4.85 3.39 3.65
CA ASN A 152 -4.33 2.14 3.11
C ASN A 152 -2.91 2.31 2.57
N VAL A 153 -2.11 1.27 2.78
CA VAL A 153 -0.77 1.08 2.23
C VAL A 153 -0.75 -0.21 1.42
N LEU A 154 -0.38 -0.13 0.16
CA LEU A 154 -0.13 -1.28 -0.70
C LEU A 154 1.36 -1.54 -0.77
N VAL A 155 1.81 -2.68 -0.23
CA VAL A 155 3.20 -3.12 -0.27
C VAL A 155 3.36 -4.18 -1.35
N ILE A 156 4.29 -3.96 -2.28
CA ILE A 156 4.60 -4.88 -3.38
C ILE A 156 6.02 -5.40 -3.16
N LYS A 157 6.14 -6.65 -2.74
CA LYS A 157 7.44 -7.30 -2.55
C LYS A 157 8.00 -7.79 -3.89
N THR A 158 9.30 -7.63 -4.04
CA THR A 158 10.06 -8.18 -5.15
C THR A 158 11.08 -9.22 -4.66
N ASN A 159 11.89 -9.74 -5.55
CA ASN A 159 12.96 -10.70 -5.24
C ASN A 159 14.35 -10.03 -5.10
N LEU A 160 14.42 -8.71 -4.97
CA LEU A 160 15.69 -8.01 -4.81
C LEU A 160 16.26 -8.24 -3.40
N ASN A 161 17.55 -8.60 -3.33
CA ASN A 161 18.27 -8.85 -2.08
C ASN A 161 19.36 -7.78 -1.85
N ILE A 162 18.97 -6.50 -1.90
CA ILE A 162 19.85 -5.35 -1.66
C ILE A 162 19.14 -4.43 -0.65
N PRO A 163 19.80 -4.04 0.46
CA PRO A 163 19.17 -3.22 1.50
C PRO A 163 18.94 -1.78 1.04
N TYR A 164 17.97 -1.10 1.67
CA TYR A 164 17.63 0.30 1.44
C TYR A 164 17.24 0.63 -0.01
N THR A 165 16.64 -0.35 -0.69
CA THR A 165 16.22 -0.22 -2.09
C THR A 165 14.72 0.01 -2.24
N SER A 166 13.99 0.12 -1.14
CA SER A 166 12.56 0.40 -1.15
C SER A 166 12.25 1.75 -1.79
N VAL A 167 11.14 1.81 -2.53
CA VAL A 167 10.63 3.03 -3.13
C VAL A 167 9.20 3.24 -2.64
N PHE A 168 8.93 4.44 -2.13
CA PHE A 168 7.69 4.79 -1.47
C PHE A 168 6.97 5.86 -2.27
N PHE A 169 5.72 5.60 -2.65
CA PHE A 169 4.85 6.52 -3.36
C PHE A 169 3.73 6.98 -2.44
N GLN A 170 3.83 8.17 -1.88
CA GLN A 170 2.71 8.83 -1.23
C GLN A 170 1.79 9.41 -2.30
N LEU A 171 0.53 9.06 -2.29
CA LEU A 171 -0.42 9.60 -3.27
C LEU A 171 -0.90 10.99 -2.82
N ASP A 172 -0.83 11.92 -3.75
CA ASP A 172 -1.32 13.29 -3.60
C ASP A 172 -2.40 13.60 -4.64
N CYS A 173 -3.20 14.63 -4.41
CA CYS A 173 -4.25 15.06 -5.32
C CYS A 173 -3.65 15.62 -6.62
N LYS A 174 -4.05 15.05 -7.78
CA LYS A 174 -3.50 15.48 -9.08
C LYS A 174 -4.19 16.73 -9.64
N TYR A 175 -5.46 16.93 -9.30
CA TYR A 175 -6.29 18.02 -9.84
C TYR A 175 -6.39 19.23 -8.90
N TRP A 176 -5.71 19.23 -7.75
CA TRP A 176 -5.63 20.32 -6.80
C TRP A 176 -4.19 20.50 -6.34
N ASN A 177 -3.70 21.72 -6.27
CA ASN A 177 -2.31 22.01 -5.91
C ASN A 177 -2.21 23.07 -4.82
N ASP A 178 -1.03 23.23 -4.23
CA ASP A 178 -0.77 24.15 -3.12
C ASP A 178 -1.09 25.62 -3.46
N VAL A 179 -0.93 26.01 -4.71
CA VAL A 179 -1.26 27.38 -5.16
C VAL A 179 -2.77 27.62 -5.09
N ALA A 180 -3.55 26.66 -5.61
CA ALA A 180 -5.01 26.73 -5.55
C ALA A 180 -5.51 26.66 -4.11
N GLU A 181 -4.91 25.78 -3.28
CA GLU A 181 -5.24 25.70 -1.85
C GLU A 181 -4.94 27.01 -1.14
N LYS A 182 -3.76 27.61 -1.35
CA LYS A 182 -3.40 28.88 -0.76
C LYS A 182 -4.38 29.99 -1.16
N GLN A 183 -4.69 30.13 -2.43
CA GLN A 183 -5.65 31.12 -2.93
C GLN A 183 -7.04 30.95 -2.31
N LEU A 184 -7.48 29.70 -2.12
CA LEU A 184 -8.74 29.41 -1.46
C LEU A 184 -8.71 29.86 0.01
N ARG A 185 -7.64 29.54 0.75
CA ARG A 185 -7.49 29.92 2.16
C ARG A 185 -7.41 31.42 2.36
N ASP A 186 -6.66 32.12 1.49
CA ASP A 186 -6.57 33.58 1.53
C ASP A 186 -7.98 34.22 1.37
N LYS A 187 -8.77 33.77 0.39
CA LYS A 187 -10.16 34.25 0.20
C LYS A 187 -11.09 33.97 1.39
N ILE A 188 -10.96 32.79 2.01
CA ILE A 188 -11.75 32.46 3.21
C ILE A 188 -11.38 33.42 4.35
N SER A 189 -10.10 33.72 4.54
CA SER A 189 -9.61 34.59 5.61
C SER A 189 -10.07 36.05 5.42
N GLU A 190 -10.21 36.50 4.17
CA GLU A 190 -10.70 37.83 3.84
C GLU A 190 -12.23 37.97 4.05
N SER A 191 -12.95 36.85 4.16
CA SER A 191 -14.43 36.86 4.29
C SER A 191 -14.93 36.74 5.73
N ILE A 192 -14.02 36.58 6.70
CA ILE A 192 -14.30 36.51 8.14
C ILE A 192 -13.99 37.84 8.81
#